data_0438f6fc132efe4b95c49c5a87ca33f1
#
_entry.id   0438f6fc132efe4b95c49c5a87ca33f1
#
_cell.length_a   1.000
_cell.length_b   1.000
_cell.length_c   1.000
_cell.angle_alpha   90.00
_cell.angle_beta   90.00
_cell.angle_gamma   90.00
#
_symmetry.space_group_name_H-M   'P 1'
#
loop_
_entity.id
_entity.type
_entity.pdbx_description
1 polymer ?
#
loop_
_entity_poly.entity_id
_entity_poly.type
_entity_poly.pdbx_seq_one_letter_code
_entity_poly.pdbx_strand_id
1 'polypeptide(L)'
;MTDTTHLIEDLEQIFSTLRHEFGNTVNTLNMTLDVLISNYGAFNDSTKLEFLHRASEQVGRQHRFLDAMRSYARAVVGETQEIPMISFWKECVGLAESRLTGKQIGFKQHIQAEPYSILISPAAIYQILGHLFDNAVDAVTGAESPEIELAAFTHPGSLVVQVLDNGPGIPAEIQSKVFLPFFTTREGHSGLGLSISRKMLSQMEGRIELINRLPSGTEASMWLKIT
;
A
#
# COMPACT_ATOMS: atom_id res chain seq x y z
N MET A 1 -24.66 9.29 5.06
CA MET A 1 -25.05 8.86 3.69
C MET A 1 -23.87 8.75 2.74
N THR A 2 -22.82 9.52 2.87
CA THR A 2 -21.59 9.48 2.03
C THR A 2 -20.77 8.19 2.19
N ASP A 3 -20.73 7.61 3.38
CA ASP A 3 -19.87 6.45 3.70
C ASP A 3 -20.35 5.15 3.02
N THR A 4 -21.66 4.93 2.94
CA THR A 4 -22.24 3.73 2.31
C THR A 4 -22.08 3.73 0.78
N THR A 5 -22.11 4.92 0.16
CA THR A 5 -21.96 5.05 -1.30
C THR A 5 -20.54 4.73 -1.72
N HIS A 6 -19.53 5.25 -1.01
CA HIS A 6 -18.12 4.92 -1.26
C HIS A 6 -17.80 3.44 -1.05
N LEU A 7 -18.43 2.81 -0.04
CA LEU A 7 -18.26 1.38 0.21
C LEU A 7 -18.79 0.53 -0.96
N ILE A 8 -19.94 0.91 -1.51
CA ILE A 8 -20.54 0.22 -2.67
C ILE A 8 -19.65 0.40 -3.90
N GLU A 9 -19.18 1.61 -4.16
CA GLU A 9 -18.27 1.92 -5.28
C GLU A 9 -16.95 1.13 -5.16
N ASP A 10 -16.37 1.07 -3.96
CA ASP A 10 -15.16 0.28 -3.70
C ASP A 10 -15.41 -1.21 -3.96
N LEU A 11 -16.56 -1.76 -3.54
CA LEU A 11 -16.92 -3.15 -3.77
C LEU A 11 -17.13 -3.45 -5.27
N GLU A 12 -17.84 -2.59 -6.00
CA GLU A 12 -18.03 -2.74 -7.44
C GLU A 12 -16.69 -2.70 -8.19
N GLN A 13 -15.80 -1.80 -7.80
CA GLN A 13 -14.46 -1.71 -8.36
C GLN A 13 -13.64 -2.98 -8.06
N ILE A 14 -13.69 -3.48 -6.82
CA ILE A 14 -13.04 -4.75 -6.44
C ILE A 14 -13.57 -5.90 -7.31
N PHE A 15 -14.89 -6.04 -7.44
CA PHE A 15 -15.48 -7.10 -8.25
C PHE A 15 -15.16 -6.96 -9.74
N SER A 16 -15.09 -5.75 -10.26
CA SER A 16 -14.67 -5.48 -11.64
C SER A 16 -13.21 -5.89 -11.87
N THR A 17 -12.30 -5.48 -10.98
CA THR A 17 -10.88 -5.84 -11.04
C THR A 17 -10.69 -7.36 -10.91
N LEU A 18 -11.41 -7.99 -9.97
CA LEU A 18 -11.44 -9.44 -9.81
C LEU A 18 -11.77 -10.15 -11.10
N ARG A 19 -12.89 -9.80 -11.70
CA ARG A 19 -13.37 -10.44 -12.94
C ARG A 19 -12.35 -10.29 -14.07
N HIS A 20 -11.74 -9.11 -14.17
CA HIS A 20 -10.74 -8.82 -15.20
C HIS A 20 -9.44 -9.62 -14.97
N GLU A 21 -8.89 -9.60 -13.75
CA GLU A 21 -7.65 -10.30 -13.41
C GLU A 21 -7.79 -11.83 -13.49
N PHE A 22 -8.90 -12.38 -12.94
CA PHE A 22 -9.17 -13.81 -13.05
C PHE A 22 -9.38 -14.22 -14.52
N GLY A 23 -10.19 -13.47 -15.27
CA GLY A 23 -10.47 -13.77 -16.66
C GLY A 23 -9.18 -13.77 -17.49
N ASN A 24 -8.35 -12.76 -17.37
CA ASN A 24 -7.09 -12.66 -18.10
C ASN A 24 -6.12 -13.80 -17.77
N THR A 25 -5.96 -14.10 -16.47
CA THR A 25 -5.00 -15.13 -16.05
C THR A 25 -5.47 -16.52 -16.45
N VAL A 26 -6.76 -16.83 -16.27
CA VAL A 26 -7.33 -18.12 -16.70
C VAL A 26 -7.23 -18.29 -18.21
N ASN A 27 -7.55 -17.26 -19.00
CA ASN A 27 -7.42 -17.29 -20.46
C ASN A 27 -5.96 -17.49 -20.88
N THR A 28 -5.01 -16.75 -20.27
CA THR A 28 -3.58 -16.90 -20.56
C THR A 28 -3.08 -18.29 -20.21
N LEU A 29 -3.50 -18.85 -19.08
CA LEU A 29 -3.15 -20.20 -18.65
C LEU A 29 -3.70 -21.24 -19.63
N ASN A 30 -4.97 -21.14 -20.01
CA ASN A 30 -5.59 -22.04 -20.99
C ASN A 30 -4.87 -21.97 -22.34
N MET A 31 -4.64 -20.78 -22.88
CA MET A 31 -3.88 -20.61 -24.14
C MET A 31 -2.49 -21.22 -24.06
N THR A 32 -1.77 -21.03 -22.95
CA THR A 32 -0.43 -21.58 -22.73
C THR A 32 -0.47 -23.12 -22.76
N LEU A 33 -1.43 -23.70 -22.07
CA LEU A 33 -1.63 -25.17 -22.02
C LEU A 33 -2.11 -25.73 -23.36
N ASP A 34 -3.05 -25.06 -24.04
CA ASP A 34 -3.57 -25.49 -25.35
C ASP A 34 -2.46 -25.54 -26.41
N VAL A 35 -1.59 -24.52 -26.44
CA VAL A 35 -0.42 -24.49 -27.34
C VAL A 35 0.54 -25.65 -27.03
N LEU A 36 0.83 -25.88 -25.74
CA LEU A 36 1.70 -26.97 -25.30
C LEU A 36 1.10 -28.33 -25.70
N ILE A 37 -0.18 -28.56 -25.42
CA ILE A 37 -0.88 -29.83 -25.72
C ILE A 37 -0.90 -30.07 -27.25
N SER A 38 -1.32 -29.07 -28.03
CA SER A 38 -1.47 -29.19 -29.48
C SER A 38 -0.13 -29.46 -30.20
N ASN A 39 0.98 -29.01 -29.62
CA ASN A 39 2.32 -29.14 -30.25
C ASN A 39 3.27 -30.05 -29.43
N TYR A 40 2.76 -30.83 -28.48
CA TYR A 40 3.57 -31.59 -27.53
C TYR A 40 4.59 -32.52 -28.24
N GLY A 41 4.22 -33.15 -29.34
CA GLY A 41 5.09 -34.04 -30.12
C GLY A 41 6.14 -33.30 -30.96
N ALA A 42 5.89 -32.03 -31.31
CA ALA A 42 6.77 -31.21 -32.10
C ALA A 42 7.78 -30.40 -31.28
N PHE A 43 7.46 -30.10 -30.01
CA PHE A 43 8.33 -29.33 -29.14
C PHE A 43 9.45 -30.19 -28.52
N ASN A 44 10.64 -29.62 -28.43
CA ASN A 44 11.72 -30.21 -27.66
C ASN A 44 11.47 -30.02 -26.16
N ASP A 45 12.23 -30.74 -25.31
CA ASP A 45 11.99 -30.74 -23.86
C ASP A 45 12.23 -29.37 -23.21
N SER A 46 13.17 -28.58 -23.73
CA SER A 46 13.39 -27.20 -23.25
C SER A 46 12.18 -26.31 -23.48
N THR A 47 11.57 -26.37 -24.65
CA THR A 47 10.36 -25.62 -25.00
C THR A 47 9.15 -26.07 -24.15
N LYS A 48 8.97 -27.39 -23.97
CA LYS A 48 7.93 -27.91 -23.08
C LYS A 48 8.08 -27.39 -21.66
N LEU A 49 9.31 -27.40 -21.13
CA LEU A 49 9.61 -26.90 -19.80
C LEU A 49 9.31 -25.40 -19.67
N GLU A 50 9.64 -24.61 -20.69
CA GLU A 50 9.30 -23.18 -20.73
C GLU A 50 7.79 -22.92 -20.63
N PHE A 51 6.97 -23.64 -21.40
CA PHE A 51 5.51 -23.54 -21.31
C PHE A 51 4.97 -23.93 -19.94
N LEU A 52 5.51 -24.99 -19.32
CA LEU A 52 5.16 -25.39 -17.97
C LEU A 52 5.55 -24.34 -16.93
N HIS A 53 6.71 -23.70 -17.04
CA HIS A 53 7.10 -22.59 -16.18
C HIS A 53 6.15 -21.40 -16.32
N ARG A 54 5.81 -21.00 -17.56
CA ARG A 54 4.83 -19.93 -17.80
C ARG A 54 3.47 -20.24 -17.18
N ALA A 55 2.99 -21.48 -17.31
CA ALA A 55 1.74 -21.91 -16.67
C ALA A 55 1.82 -21.85 -15.14
N SER A 56 2.94 -22.32 -14.56
CA SER A 56 3.18 -22.25 -13.11
C SER A 56 3.23 -20.81 -12.59
N GLU A 57 3.86 -19.89 -13.32
CA GLU A 57 3.88 -18.46 -12.99
C GLU A 57 2.47 -17.85 -12.95
N GLN A 58 1.59 -18.21 -13.90
CA GLN A 58 0.20 -17.74 -13.90
C GLN A 58 -0.57 -18.24 -12.66
N VAL A 59 -0.39 -19.50 -12.27
CA VAL A 59 -0.97 -20.06 -11.03
C VAL A 59 -0.43 -19.31 -9.82
N GLY A 60 0.87 -19.04 -9.76
CA GLY A 60 1.50 -18.25 -8.70
C GLY A 60 0.94 -16.83 -8.59
N ARG A 61 0.65 -16.17 -9.72
CA ARG A 61 -0.04 -14.86 -9.73
C ARG A 61 -1.43 -14.94 -9.10
N GLN A 62 -2.20 -16.00 -9.41
CA GLN A 62 -3.54 -16.19 -8.82
C GLN A 62 -3.48 -16.41 -7.32
N HIS A 63 -2.53 -17.18 -6.81
CA HIS A 63 -2.36 -17.37 -5.37
C HIS A 63 -2.05 -16.05 -4.68
N ARG A 64 -1.09 -15.27 -5.20
CA ARG A 64 -0.78 -13.93 -4.63
C ARG A 64 -1.98 -13.00 -4.62
N PHE A 65 -2.78 -13.04 -5.67
CA PHE A 65 -3.99 -12.23 -5.75
C PHE A 65 -5.05 -12.66 -4.72
N LEU A 66 -5.27 -13.95 -4.53
CA LEU A 66 -6.18 -14.48 -3.50
C LEU A 66 -5.70 -14.13 -2.08
N ASP A 67 -4.40 -14.21 -1.80
CA ASP A 67 -3.83 -13.84 -0.51
C ASP A 67 -3.95 -12.33 -0.26
N ALA A 68 -3.77 -11.53 -1.29
CA ALA A 68 -4.00 -10.11 -1.25
C ALA A 68 -5.47 -9.77 -0.92
N MET A 69 -6.42 -10.45 -1.54
CA MET A 69 -7.85 -10.30 -1.21
C MET A 69 -8.17 -10.67 0.24
N ARG A 70 -7.61 -11.80 0.71
CA ARG A 70 -7.76 -12.21 2.11
C ARG A 70 -7.22 -11.15 3.07
N SER A 71 -6.07 -10.57 2.74
CA SER A 71 -5.46 -9.49 3.53
C SER A 71 -6.35 -8.26 3.55
N TYR A 72 -6.90 -7.84 2.41
CA TYR A 72 -7.83 -6.72 2.35
C TYR A 72 -9.13 -6.98 3.14
N ALA A 73 -9.69 -8.18 3.02
CA ALA A 73 -10.91 -8.55 3.74
C ALA A 73 -10.69 -8.56 5.27
N ARG A 74 -9.51 -9.04 5.71
CA ARG A 74 -9.13 -9.14 7.13
C ARG A 74 -8.60 -7.83 7.72
N ALA A 75 -8.38 -6.81 6.91
CA ALA A 75 -7.93 -5.50 7.38
C ALA A 75 -9.05 -4.83 8.21
N VAL A 76 -9.04 -5.12 9.50
CA VAL A 76 -9.96 -4.61 10.51
C VAL A 76 -9.14 -3.98 11.61
N VAL A 77 -9.59 -2.85 12.11
CA VAL A 77 -8.98 -2.16 13.26
C VAL A 77 -9.20 -3.02 14.50
N GLY A 78 -8.11 -3.36 15.18
CA GLY A 78 -8.16 -4.04 16.48
C GLY A 78 -8.58 -3.11 17.62
N GLU A 79 -8.38 -3.58 18.86
CA GLU A 79 -8.69 -2.79 20.06
C GLU A 79 -7.97 -1.45 20.05
N THR A 80 -8.69 -0.39 20.45
CA THR A 80 -8.13 0.93 20.65
C THR A 80 -7.58 1.06 22.06
N GLN A 81 -6.47 1.78 22.19
CA GLN A 81 -5.78 2.04 23.44
C GLN A 81 -5.45 3.52 23.54
N GLU A 82 -5.52 4.06 24.75
CA GLU A 82 -5.02 5.39 25.01
C GLU A 82 -3.48 5.34 25.14
N ILE A 83 -2.79 6.05 24.27
CA ILE A 83 -1.33 6.05 24.21
C ILE A 83 -0.80 7.48 24.37
N PRO A 84 0.15 7.72 25.31
CA PRO A 84 0.82 9.01 25.40
C PRO A 84 1.53 9.34 24.08
N MET A 85 1.37 10.56 23.59
CA MET A 85 1.93 11.04 22.33
C MET A 85 3.44 10.78 22.20
N ILE A 86 4.18 10.95 23.29
CA ILE A 86 5.62 10.71 23.29
C ILE A 86 5.98 9.24 23.03
N SER A 87 5.19 8.31 23.57
CA SER A 87 5.37 6.86 23.34
C SER A 87 5.00 6.48 21.92
N PHE A 88 3.89 7.02 21.42
CA PHE A 88 3.46 6.84 20.04
C PHE A 88 4.53 7.31 19.06
N TRP A 89 5.06 8.52 19.24
CA TRP A 89 6.11 9.07 18.38
C TRP A 89 7.36 8.21 18.37
N LYS A 90 7.83 7.78 19.53
CA LYS A 90 9.00 6.91 19.65
C LYS A 90 8.85 5.63 18.85
N GLU A 91 7.66 5.03 18.86
CA GLU A 91 7.39 3.82 18.11
C GLU A 91 7.28 4.09 16.59
N CYS A 92 6.70 5.23 16.18
CA CYS A 92 6.69 5.65 14.78
C CYS A 92 8.11 5.82 14.23
N VAL A 93 8.99 6.46 14.99
CA VAL A 93 10.42 6.63 14.64
C VAL A 93 11.11 5.27 14.58
N GLY A 94 10.93 4.39 15.56
CA GLY A 94 11.51 3.05 15.56
C GLY A 94 11.06 2.21 14.35
N LEU A 95 9.80 2.34 13.93
CA LEU A 95 9.31 1.71 12.71
C LEU A 95 10.03 2.26 11.48
N ALA A 96 10.15 3.59 11.37
CA ALA A 96 10.88 4.24 10.27
C ALA A 96 12.33 3.73 10.18
N GLU A 97 13.06 3.77 11.29
CA GLU A 97 14.44 3.30 11.37
C GLU A 97 14.57 1.83 10.96
N SER A 98 13.64 0.97 11.40
CA SER A 98 13.63 -0.44 11.01
C SER A 98 13.45 -0.65 9.51
N ARG A 99 12.61 0.18 8.85
CA ARG A 99 12.35 0.12 7.40
C ARG A 99 13.51 0.67 6.58
N LEU A 100 14.30 1.56 7.16
CA LEU A 100 15.44 2.20 6.50
C LEU A 100 16.76 1.49 6.79
N THR A 101 16.81 0.56 7.74
CA THR A 101 18.02 -0.19 8.08
C THR A 101 18.63 -0.86 6.85
N GLY A 102 19.93 -0.63 6.64
CA GLY A 102 20.69 -1.17 5.50
C GLY A 102 20.44 -0.47 4.17
N LYS A 103 19.62 0.60 4.13
CA LYS A 103 19.38 1.43 2.95
C LYS A 103 20.16 2.74 3.07
N GLN A 104 20.69 3.22 1.95
CA GLN A 104 21.38 4.53 1.89
C GLN A 104 20.36 5.64 1.67
N ILE A 105 19.43 5.80 2.62
CA ILE A 105 18.36 6.81 2.58
C ILE A 105 18.52 7.72 3.78
N GLY A 106 18.59 9.04 3.54
CA GLY A 106 18.56 10.04 4.59
C GLY A 106 17.23 10.03 5.33
N PHE A 107 17.29 10.08 6.66
CA PHE A 107 16.09 10.13 7.49
C PHE A 107 16.05 11.38 8.35
N LYS A 108 14.94 12.10 8.28
CA LYS A 108 14.65 13.26 9.13
C LYS A 108 13.39 13.01 9.94
N GLN A 109 13.32 13.60 11.12
CA GLN A 109 12.12 13.55 11.94
C GLN A 109 11.80 14.91 12.55
N HIS A 110 10.52 15.24 12.60
CA HIS A 110 10.04 16.48 13.17
C HIS A 110 8.72 16.28 13.90
N ILE A 111 8.64 16.67 15.16
CA ILE A 111 7.40 16.63 15.93
C ILE A 111 7.07 18.01 16.47
N GLN A 112 5.85 18.47 16.17
CA GLN A 112 5.27 19.70 16.70
C GLN A 112 3.86 19.39 17.22
N ALA A 113 3.78 18.45 18.16
CA ALA A 113 2.51 18.01 18.75
C ALA A 113 2.51 18.24 20.25
N GLU A 114 1.37 18.65 20.77
CA GLU A 114 1.16 18.85 22.21
C GLU A 114 1.29 17.51 22.97
N PRO A 115 1.76 17.53 24.23
CA PRO A 115 1.90 16.35 25.06
C PRO A 115 0.54 15.88 25.60
N TYR A 116 -0.24 15.20 24.78
CA TYR A 116 -1.53 14.57 25.13
C TYR A 116 -1.50 13.07 24.82
N SER A 117 -2.56 12.36 25.20
CA SER A 117 -2.79 10.98 24.80
C SER A 117 -3.69 10.93 23.56
N ILE A 118 -3.53 9.88 22.78
CA ILE A 118 -4.36 9.59 21.59
C ILE A 118 -5.01 8.22 21.77
N LEU A 119 -6.26 8.11 21.36
CA LEU A 119 -7.01 6.84 21.36
C LEU A 119 -6.92 6.20 19.98
N ILE A 120 -6.09 5.20 19.84
CA ILE A 120 -5.81 4.54 18.54
C ILE A 120 -5.70 3.03 18.71
N SER A 121 -5.80 2.30 17.59
CA SER A 121 -5.33 0.92 17.50
C SER A 121 -3.86 0.90 17.06
N PRO A 122 -2.90 0.58 17.94
CA PRO A 122 -1.47 0.61 17.59
C PRO A 122 -1.15 -0.27 16.40
N ALA A 123 -1.69 -1.49 16.38
CA ALA A 123 -1.47 -2.44 15.30
C ALA A 123 -1.91 -1.89 13.93
N ALA A 124 -3.07 -1.21 13.87
CA ALA A 124 -3.58 -0.60 12.66
C ALA A 124 -2.67 0.56 12.20
N ILE A 125 -2.29 1.44 13.13
CA ILE A 125 -1.42 2.58 12.82
C ILE A 125 -0.05 2.14 12.33
N TYR A 126 0.57 1.15 12.97
CA TYR A 126 1.88 0.65 12.53
C TYR A 126 1.81 -0.06 11.18
N GLN A 127 0.71 -0.73 10.88
CA GLN A 127 0.49 -1.29 9.56
C GLN A 127 0.34 -0.19 8.50
N ILE A 128 -0.43 0.85 8.79
CA ILE A 128 -0.62 2.01 7.89
C ILE A 128 0.73 2.70 7.63
N LEU A 129 1.45 3.05 8.69
CA LEU A 129 2.76 3.68 8.58
C LEU A 129 3.74 2.78 7.81
N GLY A 130 3.72 1.46 8.05
CA GLY A 130 4.50 0.50 7.28
C GLY A 130 4.25 0.63 5.78
N HIS A 131 2.99 0.68 5.36
CA HIS A 131 2.63 0.86 3.94
C HIS A 131 3.12 2.21 3.39
N LEU A 132 3.03 3.29 4.19
CA LEU A 132 3.49 4.61 3.76
C LEU A 132 5.02 4.65 3.61
N PHE A 133 5.76 4.07 4.57
CA PHE A 133 7.21 3.96 4.48
C PHE A 133 7.66 3.08 3.33
N ASP A 134 7.02 1.93 3.10
CA ASP A 134 7.35 1.07 1.97
C ASP A 134 7.16 1.82 0.64
N ASN A 135 6.07 2.59 0.51
CA ASN A 135 5.84 3.43 -0.68
C ASN A 135 6.90 4.52 -0.84
N ALA A 136 7.29 5.20 0.26
CA ALA A 136 8.31 6.25 0.24
C ALA A 136 9.69 5.68 -0.12
N VAL A 137 10.09 4.55 0.50
CA VAL A 137 11.35 3.85 0.18
C VAL A 137 11.43 3.49 -1.29
N ASP A 138 10.35 2.93 -1.83
CA ASP A 138 10.29 2.59 -3.25
C ASP A 138 10.36 3.83 -4.15
N ALA A 139 9.72 4.93 -3.75
CA ALA A 139 9.70 6.16 -4.52
C ALA A 139 11.09 6.81 -4.62
N VAL A 140 11.91 6.71 -3.58
CA VAL A 140 13.26 7.29 -3.57
C VAL A 140 14.34 6.32 -4.05
N THR A 141 14.00 5.06 -4.33
CA THR A 141 14.96 4.07 -4.83
C THR A 141 15.52 4.51 -6.17
N GLY A 142 16.83 4.66 -6.25
CA GLY A 142 17.54 5.13 -7.44
C GLY A 142 17.65 6.66 -7.55
N ALA A 143 17.14 7.44 -6.59
CA ALA A 143 17.41 8.88 -6.52
C ALA A 143 18.88 9.16 -6.15
N GLU A 144 19.40 10.29 -6.60
CA GLU A 144 20.79 10.69 -6.32
C GLU A 144 21.03 10.95 -4.83
N SER A 145 20.07 11.54 -4.14
CA SER A 145 20.10 11.83 -2.71
C SER A 145 18.76 11.45 -2.07
N PRO A 146 18.51 10.16 -1.85
CA PRO A 146 17.23 9.70 -1.34
C PRO A 146 17.01 10.16 0.09
N GLU A 147 15.87 10.77 0.35
CA GLU A 147 15.50 11.30 1.67
C GLU A 147 14.04 11.01 1.99
N ILE A 148 13.80 10.59 3.24
CA ILE A 148 12.45 10.42 3.80
C ILE A 148 12.38 11.19 5.12
N GLU A 149 11.28 11.89 5.33
CA GLU A 149 11.00 12.63 6.56
C GLU A 149 9.72 12.08 7.21
N LEU A 150 9.74 11.92 8.53
CA LEU A 150 8.56 11.64 9.35
C LEU A 150 8.23 12.90 10.14
N ALA A 151 7.03 13.43 9.98
CA ALA A 151 6.57 14.58 10.71
C ALA A 151 5.25 14.32 11.44
N ALA A 152 5.03 15.00 12.56
CA ALA A 152 3.73 15.02 13.22
C ALA A 152 3.44 16.40 13.81
N PHE A 153 2.18 16.83 13.67
CA PHE A 153 1.71 18.10 14.24
C PHE A 153 0.25 18.01 14.62
N THR A 154 -0.14 18.86 15.57
CA THR A 154 -1.53 18.99 15.99
C THR A 154 -2.26 19.97 15.08
N HIS A 155 -3.42 19.55 14.59
CA HIS A 155 -4.39 20.39 13.87
C HIS A 155 -5.70 20.38 14.69
N PRO A 156 -6.55 21.42 14.66
CA PRO A 156 -7.79 21.44 15.43
C PRO A 156 -8.60 20.15 15.28
N GLY A 157 -8.75 19.39 16.38
CA GLY A 157 -9.45 18.12 16.45
C GLY A 157 -8.73 16.91 15.83
N SER A 158 -7.49 17.05 15.41
CA SER A 158 -6.75 15.96 14.76
C SER A 158 -5.26 15.99 15.07
N LEU A 159 -4.65 14.81 15.16
CA LEU A 159 -3.22 14.62 14.99
C LEU A 159 -2.95 14.29 13.52
N VAL A 160 -2.03 14.99 12.91
CA VAL A 160 -1.56 14.70 11.56
C VAL A 160 -0.17 14.07 11.64
N VAL A 161 -0.02 12.89 11.04
CA VAL A 161 1.28 12.23 10.90
C VAL A 161 1.58 12.11 9.41
N GLN A 162 2.76 12.55 9.02
CA GLN A 162 3.18 12.65 7.63
C GLN A 162 4.43 11.82 7.37
N VAL A 163 4.42 11.09 6.27
CA VAL A 163 5.61 10.50 5.65
C VAL A 163 5.86 11.27 4.34
N LEU A 164 7.00 11.92 4.27
CA LEU A 164 7.38 12.77 3.14
C LEU A 164 8.59 12.16 2.46
N ASP A 165 8.56 12.07 1.14
CA ASP A 165 9.68 11.61 0.34
C ASP A 165 10.12 12.69 -0.68
N ASN A 166 11.32 12.54 -1.20
CA ASN A 166 11.85 13.37 -2.29
C ASN A 166 11.92 12.63 -3.63
N GLY A 167 11.06 11.63 -3.80
CA GLY A 167 10.92 10.87 -5.05
C GLY A 167 10.32 11.69 -6.21
N PRO A 168 9.89 11.04 -7.28
CA PRO A 168 9.34 11.73 -8.46
C PRO A 168 7.92 12.28 -8.25
N GLY A 169 7.25 11.95 -7.16
CA GLY A 169 5.84 12.24 -6.94
C GLY A 169 4.91 11.27 -7.66
N ILE A 170 3.62 11.60 -7.67
CA ILE A 170 2.55 10.78 -8.27
C ILE A 170 2.07 11.44 -9.56
N PRO A 171 2.17 10.79 -10.73
CA PRO A 171 1.65 11.32 -11.98
C PRO A 171 0.16 11.66 -11.89
N ALA A 172 -0.24 12.78 -12.50
CA ALA A 172 -1.62 13.30 -12.40
C ALA A 172 -2.68 12.28 -12.88
N GLU A 173 -2.34 11.46 -13.88
CA GLU A 173 -3.24 10.48 -14.49
C GLU A 173 -3.61 9.32 -13.57
N ILE A 174 -2.81 9.11 -12.52
CA ILE A 174 -3.04 8.02 -11.56
C ILE A 174 -3.42 8.49 -10.17
N GLN A 175 -3.37 9.79 -9.86
CA GLN A 175 -3.67 10.32 -8.52
C GLN A 175 -5.06 9.88 -8.01
N SER A 176 -6.07 9.88 -8.87
CA SER A 176 -7.41 9.41 -8.49
C SER A 176 -7.52 7.90 -8.26
N LYS A 177 -6.52 7.13 -8.70
CA LYS A 177 -6.53 5.67 -8.68
C LYS A 177 -5.68 5.06 -7.57
N VAL A 178 -4.77 5.82 -6.95
CA VAL A 178 -3.78 5.29 -5.99
C VAL A 178 -4.40 4.61 -4.76
N PHE A 179 -5.64 4.94 -4.43
CA PHE A 179 -6.39 4.32 -3.34
C PHE A 179 -7.30 3.16 -3.80
N LEU A 180 -7.38 2.88 -5.10
CA LEU A 180 -8.17 1.75 -5.58
C LEU A 180 -7.48 0.43 -5.20
N PRO A 181 -8.21 -0.54 -4.67
CA PRO A 181 -7.65 -1.86 -4.38
C PRO A 181 -7.05 -2.50 -5.64
N PHE A 182 -5.89 -3.15 -5.48
CA PHE A 182 -5.11 -3.80 -6.55
C PHE A 182 -4.50 -2.86 -7.59
N PHE A 183 -4.66 -1.56 -7.44
CA PHE A 183 -3.99 -0.61 -8.31
C PHE A 183 -2.52 -0.49 -7.92
N THR A 184 -1.65 -0.77 -8.87
CA THR A 184 -0.19 -0.62 -8.71
C THR A 184 0.46 -0.32 -10.06
N THR A 185 1.49 0.49 -10.04
CA THR A 185 2.40 0.74 -11.18
C THR A 185 3.71 -0.05 -11.05
N ARG A 186 3.85 -0.87 -9.99
CA ARG A 186 5.08 -1.59 -9.66
C ARG A 186 4.89 -3.09 -9.79
N GLU A 187 5.81 -3.75 -10.48
CA GLU A 187 5.81 -5.20 -10.57
C GLU A 187 6.05 -5.85 -9.20
N GLY A 188 5.36 -6.95 -8.94
CA GLY A 188 5.50 -7.70 -7.69
C GLY A 188 4.73 -7.12 -6.49
N HIS A 189 4.15 -5.93 -6.59
CA HIS A 189 3.34 -5.33 -5.53
C HIS A 189 1.86 -5.69 -5.68
N SER A 190 1.19 -5.88 -4.54
CA SER A 190 -0.24 -6.26 -4.53
C SER A 190 -1.20 -5.11 -4.86
N GLY A 191 -0.75 -3.85 -4.79
CA GLY A 191 -1.60 -2.67 -4.93
C GLY A 191 -2.63 -2.48 -3.81
N LEU A 192 -2.39 -3.07 -2.63
CA LEU A 192 -3.35 -3.02 -1.51
C LEU A 192 -2.95 -2.08 -0.38
N GLY A 193 -1.68 -1.69 -0.25
CA GLY A 193 -1.19 -0.94 0.90
C GLY A 193 -2.01 0.31 1.19
N LEU A 194 -2.19 1.19 0.20
CA LEU A 194 -2.94 2.43 0.36
C LEU A 194 -4.44 2.20 0.56
N SER A 195 -5.04 1.24 -0.13
CA SER A 195 -6.46 0.90 0.03
C SER A 195 -6.76 0.30 1.40
N ILE A 196 -5.89 -0.55 1.94
CA ILE A 196 -5.96 -1.05 3.32
C ILE A 196 -5.81 0.10 4.31
N SER A 197 -4.83 0.98 4.10
CA SER A 197 -4.58 2.14 4.95
C SER A 197 -5.80 3.06 5.02
N ARG A 198 -6.42 3.37 3.86
CA ARG A 198 -7.66 4.15 3.79
C ARG A 198 -8.81 3.47 4.54
N LYS A 199 -9.01 2.16 4.32
CA LYS A 199 -10.04 1.37 4.99
C LYS A 199 -9.86 1.37 6.51
N MET A 200 -8.65 1.17 7.01
CA MET A 200 -8.37 1.14 8.45
C MET A 200 -8.56 2.53 9.08
N LEU A 201 -8.09 3.59 8.42
CA LEU A 201 -8.26 4.95 8.93
C LEU A 201 -9.74 5.35 8.98
N SER A 202 -10.54 5.01 7.97
CA SER A 202 -11.97 5.31 8.00
C SER A 202 -12.69 4.62 9.17
N GLN A 203 -12.28 3.42 9.56
CA GLN A 203 -12.82 2.73 10.75
C GLN A 203 -12.46 3.44 12.08
N MET A 204 -11.41 4.27 12.08
CA MET A 204 -10.97 5.09 13.22
C MET A 204 -11.42 6.56 13.09
N GLU A 205 -12.37 6.87 12.23
CA GLU A 205 -12.81 8.24 11.91
C GLU A 205 -11.64 9.14 11.42
N GLY A 206 -10.58 8.53 10.92
CA GLY A 206 -9.44 9.19 10.32
C GLY A 206 -9.51 9.22 8.79
N ARG A 207 -8.53 9.85 8.17
CA ARG A 207 -8.38 9.87 6.72
C ARG A 207 -6.91 9.87 6.30
N ILE A 208 -6.67 9.57 5.04
CA ILE A 208 -5.35 9.62 4.41
C ILE A 208 -5.40 10.50 3.17
N GLU A 209 -4.38 11.31 2.99
CA GLU A 209 -4.22 12.21 1.84
C GLU A 209 -2.83 12.01 1.24
N LEU A 210 -2.73 12.10 -0.08
CA LEU A 210 -1.45 12.07 -0.81
C LEU A 210 -1.37 13.33 -1.67
N ILE A 211 -0.29 14.08 -1.51
CA ILE A 211 -0.06 15.34 -2.21
C ILE A 211 1.34 15.33 -2.81
N ASN A 212 1.49 15.79 -4.05
CA ASN A 212 2.81 16.03 -4.62
C ASN A 212 3.46 17.25 -3.97
N ARG A 213 4.74 17.11 -3.62
CA ARG A 213 5.58 18.20 -3.08
C ARG A 213 6.26 18.97 -4.19
N LEU A 214 6.65 20.19 -3.92
CA LEU A 214 7.50 20.99 -4.77
C LEU A 214 8.93 21.03 -4.19
N PRO A 215 10.00 20.92 -5.00
CA PRO A 215 9.97 20.74 -6.47
C PRO A 215 9.66 19.29 -6.91
N SER A 216 9.76 18.29 -6.03
CA SER A 216 9.46 16.89 -6.30
C SER A 216 9.18 16.14 -4.99
N GLY A 217 8.56 14.96 -5.07
CA GLY A 217 8.28 14.09 -3.93
C GLY A 217 6.79 13.93 -3.66
N THR A 218 6.50 13.10 -2.65
CA THR A 218 5.16 12.89 -2.15
C THR A 218 5.08 13.21 -0.67
N GLU A 219 3.98 13.77 -0.26
CA GLU A 219 3.54 13.88 1.12
C GLU A 219 2.36 12.95 1.32
N ALA A 220 2.52 11.97 2.20
CA ALA A 220 1.47 11.06 2.64
C ALA A 220 1.04 11.44 4.05
N SER A 221 -0.13 12.05 4.21
CA SER A 221 -0.66 12.56 5.46
C SER A 221 -1.75 11.66 6.01
N MET A 222 -1.54 11.11 7.21
CA MET A 222 -2.52 10.37 7.99
C MET A 222 -3.12 11.30 9.04
N TRP A 223 -4.44 11.44 9.02
CA TRP A 223 -5.21 12.25 9.95
C TRP A 223 -5.91 11.36 10.97
N LEU A 224 -5.61 11.55 12.23
CA LEU A 224 -6.18 10.82 13.35
C LEU A 224 -7.01 11.78 14.19
N LYS A 225 -8.25 11.38 14.51
CA LYS A 225 -9.10 12.16 15.41
C LYS A 225 -8.51 12.12 16.80
N ILE A 226 -8.44 13.27 17.44
CA ILE A 226 -8.12 13.42 18.86
C ILE A 226 -9.36 13.90 19.61
N THR A 227 -9.57 13.34 20.79
CA THR A 227 -10.67 13.70 21.70
C THR A 227 -10.29 14.88 22.58
#